data_d072c52eaf3354735f919077e88d9fdd
#
_entry.id   d072c52eaf3354735f919077e88d9fdd
#
_cell.length_a   1.000
_cell.length_b   1.000
_cell.length_c   1.000
_cell.angle_alpha   90.00
_cell.angle_beta   90.00
_cell.angle_gamma   90.00
#
_symmetry.space_group_name_H-M   'P 1'
#
loop_
_entity.id
_entity.type
_entity.pdbx_description
1 polymer ?
#
loop_
_entity_poly.entity_id
_entity_poly.type
_entity_poly.pdbx_seq_one_letter_code
_entity_poly.pdbx_strand_id
1 'polypeptide(L)'
;MHQYTTPEQTAKLIELGFEKPWRNEFLHILEEYGYAVEKARNFSIGELIEMLPEAICQSNDEDTHYFLSIETNSLTWKVCYETEDEFVLCTTFGVELVDALCSMLTILKRQGTL
;
A
#
# COMPACT_ATOMS: atom_id res chain seq x y z
N MET A 1 -14.05 9.29 0.35
CA MET A 1 -12.94 8.31 0.24
C MET A 1 -12.12 8.34 1.51
N HIS A 2 -11.82 7.17 2.05
CA HIS A 2 -10.94 7.05 3.21
C HIS A 2 -9.50 7.37 2.80
N GLN A 3 -8.83 8.19 3.59
CA GLN A 3 -7.46 8.64 3.31
C GLN A 3 -6.39 7.88 4.09
N TYR A 4 -6.82 7.10 5.08
CA TYR A 4 -5.93 6.36 5.98
C TYR A 4 -6.41 4.93 6.16
N THR A 5 -5.48 4.04 6.48
CA THR A 5 -5.82 2.69 6.91
C THR A 5 -6.65 2.74 8.20
N THR A 6 -7.47 1.71 8.40
CA THR A 6 -8.12 1.48 9.69
C THR A 6 -7.09 0.94 10.69
N PRO A 7 -7.36 0.98 12.00
CA PRO A 7 -6.47 0.35 12.98
C PRO A 7 -6.21 -1.12 12.71
N GLU A 8 -7.21 -1.85 12.20
CA GLU A 8 -7.06 -3.27 11.85
C GLU A 8 -6.12 -3.48 10.67
N GLN A 9 -6.26 -2.68 9.61
CA GLN A 9 -5.37 -2.71 8.45
C GLN A 9 -3.94 -2.34 8.85
N THR A 10 -3.80 -1.32 9.68
CA THR A 10 -2.51 -0.89 10.21
C THR A 10 -1.82 -2.02 10.97
N ALA A 11 -2.54 -2.71 11.86
CA ALA A 11 -2.01 -3.82 12.63
C ALA A 11 -1.50 -4.95 11.72
N LYS A 12 -2.26 -5.29 10.68
CA LYS A 12 -1.86 -6.31 9.71
C LYS A 12 -0.60 -5.93 8.93
N LEU A 13 -0.49 -4.68 8.50
CA LEU A 13 0.69 -4.21 7.79
C LEU A 13 1.93 -4.25 8.68
N ILE A 14 1.81 -3.86 9.94
CA ILE A 14 2.90 -3.92 10.90
C ILE A 14 3.32 -5.37 11.15
N GLU A 15 2.36 -6.27 11.30
CA GLU A 15 2.62 -7.70 11.45
C GLU A 15 3.40 -8.28 10.27
N LEU A 16 3.14 -7.77 9.05
CA LEU A 16 3.85 -8.15 7.84
C LEU A 16 5.24 -7.51 7.72
N GLY A 17 5.61 -6.61 8.63
CA GLY A 17 6.91 -5.97 8.66
C GLY A 17 6.97 -4.55 8.09
N PHE A 18 5.83 -3.96 7.73
CA PHE A 18 5.80 -2.56 7.29
C PHE A 18 5.83 -1.64 8.49
N GLU A 19 6.64 -0.61 8.44
CA GLU A 19 6.81 0.34 9.55
C GLU A 19 6.76 1.79 9.07
N LYS A 20 6.23 2.66 9.93
CA LYS A 20 6.37 4.11 9.77
C LYS A 20 7.62 4.53 10.54
N PRO A 21 8.58 5.23 9.88
CA PRO A 21 9.88 5.55 10.49
C PRO A 21 9.82 6.26 11.85
N TRP A 22 8.80 7.07 12.11
CA TRP A 22 8.71 7.88 13.33
C TRP A 22 7.59 7.48 14.27
N ARG A 23 7.03 6.31 14.06
CA ARG A 23 5.79 5.91 14.73
C ARG A 23 5.85 5.99 16.26
N ASN A 24 6.92 5.46 16.86
CA ASN A 24 7.02 5.39 18.31
C ASN A 24 7.49 6.68 18.96
N GLU A 25 8.35 7.42 18.28
CA GLU A 25 8.94 8.66 18.82
C GLU A 25 7.97 9.84 18.75
N PHE A 26 7.26 9.97 17.64
CA PHE A 26 6.35 11.09 17.41
C PHE A 26 4.97 10.95 18.05
N LEU A 27 4.52 9.73 18.31
CA LEU A 27 3.21 9.53 18.93
C LEU A 27 3.09 10.21 20.30
N HIS A 28 4.12 10.09 21.13
CA HIS A 28 4.16 10.75 22.43
C HIS A 28 4.06 12.27 22.32
N ILE A 29 4.80 12.84 21.39
CA ILE A 29 4.80 14.29 21.16
C ILE A 29 3.45 14.75 20.65
N LEU A 30 2.86 14.03 19.71
CA LEU A 30 1.58 14.38 19.12
C LEU A 30 0.42 14.26 20.12
N GLU A 31 0.43 13.24 20.96
CA GLU A 31 -0.56 13.05 22.01
C GLU A 31 -0.47 14.18 23.06
N GLU A 32 0.75 14.55 23.45
CA GLU A 32 1.00 15.61 24.43
C GLU A 32 0.51 16.98 23.93
N TYR A 33 0.64 17.26 22.64
CA TYR A 33 0.21 18.52 22.04
C TYR A 33 -1.18 18.50 21.42
N GLY A 34 -1.92 17.40 21.56
CA GLY A 34 -3.30 17.29 21.07
C GLY A 34 -3.47 17.23 19.56
N TYR A 35 -2.43 16.87 18.84
CA TYR A 35 -2.53 16.69 17.39
C TYR A 35 -3.29 15.42 17.02
N ALA A 36 -3.79 15.36 15.76
CA ALA A 36 -4.54 14.23 15.26
C ALA A 36 -3.67 12.96 15.19
N VAL A 37 -3.79 12.13 16.23
CA VAL A 37 -3.01 10.90 16.41
C VAL A 37 -3.25 9.90 15.29
N GLU A 38 -4.43 9.93 14.68
CA GLU A 38 -4.80 9.04 13.57
C GLU A 38 -3.82 9.14 12.39
N LYS A 39 -3.40 10.36 12.03
CA LYS A 39 -2.42 10.58 10.97
C LYS A 39 -1.04 10.00 11.29
N ALA A 40 -0.70 9.89 12.57
CA ALA A 40 0.59 9.36 12.99
C ALA A 40 0.56 7.84 13.17
N ARG A 41 -0.59 7.27 13.53
CA ARG A 41 -0.75 5.83 13.78
C ARG A 41 -1.02 5.03 12.54
N ASN A 42 -1.85 5.54 11.65
CA ASN A 42 -2.29 4.83 10.46
C ASN A 42 -1.49 5.25 9.23
N PHE A 43 -1.48 4.39 8.21
CA PHE A 43 -0.82 4.71 6.96
C PHE A 43 -1.76 5.53 6.06
N SER A 44 -1.25 6.61 5.49
CA SER A 44 -1.97 7.38 4.47
C SER A 44 -1.90 6.67 3.11
N ILE A 45 -2.78 7.07 2.19
CA ILE A 45 -2.73 6.59 0.79
C ILE A 45 -1.35 6.86 0.19
N GLY A 46 -0.81 8.06 0.40
CA GLY A 46 0.52 8.41 -0.11
C GLY A 46 1.62 7.50 0.44
N GLU A 47 1.59 7.20 1.74
CA GLU A 47 2.54 6.29 2.36
C GLU A 47 2.42 4.86 1.81
N LEU A 48 1.19 4.39 1.59
CA LEU A 48 0.95 3.06 1.00
C LEU A 48 1.51 2.98 -0.42
N ILE A 49 1.31 4.01 -1.22
CA ILE A 49 1.84 4.08 -2.60
C ILE A 49 3.37 4.10 -2.57
N GLU A 50 3.98 4.85 -1.67
CA GLU A 50 5.43 4.90 -1.53
C GLU A 50 6.05 3.56 -1.15
N MET A 51 5.32 2.72 -0.41
CA MET A 51 5.77 1.38 -0.04
C MET A 51 5.68 0.37 -1.19
N LEU A 52 4.92 0.68 -2.23
CA LEU A 52 4.80 -0.15 -3.42
C LEU A 52 5.92 0.17 -4.41
N PRO A 53 6.59 -0.84 -4.99
CA PRO A 53 7.60 -0.58 -6.02
C PRO A 53 6.94 0.03 -7.27
N GLU A 54 7.65 0.92 -7.95
CA GLU A 54 7.18 1.50 -9.22
C GLU A 54 7.09 0.46 -10.32
N ALA A 55 8.00 -0.52 -10.30
CA ALA A 55 8.05 -1.59 -11.26
C ALA A 55 8.52 -2.89 -10.60
N ILE A 56 8.05 -4.01 -11.12
CA ILE A 56 8.44 -5.34 -10.68
C ILE A 56 9.01 -6.10 -11.88
N CYS A 57 10.18 -6.73 -11.67
CA CYS A 57 10.80 -7.64 -12.62
C CYS A 57 10.79 -9.03 -12.01
N GLN A 58 10.31 -10.01 -12.75
CA GLN A 58 10.40 -11.41 -12.29
C GLN A 58 11.81 -11.94 -12.48
N SER A 59 12.28 -12.78 -11.55
CA SER A 59 13.65 -13.28 -11.53
C SER A 59 14.09 -14.06 -12.76
N ASN A 60 13.15 -14.62 -13.52
CA ASN A 60 13.40 -15.42 -14.71
C ASN A 60 13.20 -14.65 -16.03
N ASP A 61 12.83 -13.37 -15.94
CA ASP A 61 12.60 -12.52 -17.13
C ASP A 61 12.96 -11.08 -16.79
N GLU A 62 14.23 -10.74 -16.92
CA GLU A 62 14.77 -9.40 -16.60
C GLU A 62 14.33 -8.32 -17.59
N ASP A 63 13.86 -8.71 -18.77
CA ASP A 63 13.45 -7.76 -19.82
C ASP A 63 11.99 -7.31 -19.68
N THR A 64 11.19 -8.04 -18.91
CA THR A 64 9.78 -7.71 -18.72
C THR A 64 9.58 -6.95 -17.40
N HIS A 65 9.09 -5.72 -17.54
CA HIS A 65 8.77 -4.87 -16.40
C HIS A 65 7.26 -4.72 -16.26
N TYR A 66 6.77 -4.96 -15.05
CA TYR A 66 5.38 -4.74 -14.69
C TYR A 66 5.30 -3.46 -13.87
N PHE A 67 4.55 -2.48 -14.36
CA PHE A 67 4.44 -1.16 -13.74
C PHE A 67 3.18 -1.03 -12.90
N LEU A 68 3.28 -0.29 -11.80
CA LEU A 68 2.15 0.01 -10.95
C LEU A 68 1.11 0.83 -11.71
N SER A 69 -0.13 0.38 -11.69
CA SER A 69 -1.26 1.07 -12.29
C SER A 69 -2.40 1.15 -11.29
N ILE A 70 -2.96 2.34 -11.14
CA ILE A 70 -4.09 2.60 -10.25
C ILE A 70 -5.20 3.22 -11.08
N GLU A 71 -6.34 2.55 -11.11
CA GLU A 71 -7.49 2.96 -11.90
C GLU A 71 -8.76 2.93 -11.06
N THR A 72 -9.72 3.75 -11.41
CA THR A 72 -11.03 3.71 -10.79
C THR A 72 -12.14 3.75 -11.84
N ASN A 73 -13.18 3.00 -11.59
CA ASN A 73 -14.48 3.22 -12.21
C ASN A 73 -15.41 3.84 -11.15
N SER A 74 -16.69 3.99 -11.45
CA SER A 74 -17.63 4.62 -10.51
C SER A 74 -17.91 3.77 -9.25
N LEU A 75 -17.46 2.52 -9.18
CA LEU A 75 -17.80 1.58 -8.12
C LEU A 75 -16.59 1.08 -7.32
N THR A 76 -15.46 0.86 -7.99
CA THR A 76 -14.29 0.24 -7.35
C THR A 76 -12.99 0.90 -7.79
N TRP A 77 -11.95 0.69 -6.97
CA TRP A 77 -10.57 0.99 -7.30
C TRP A 77 -9.84 -0.30 -7.68
N LYS A 78 -8.98 -0.20 -8.68
CA LYS A 78 -8.14 -1.31 -9.13
C LYS A 78 -6.68 -0.90 -8.97
N VAL A 79 -5.89 -1.74 -8.31
CA VAL A 79 -4.43 -1.60 -8.20
C VAL A 79 -3.82 -2.83 -8.85
N CYS A 80 -2.97 -2.64 -9.84
CA CYS A 80 -2.34 -3.76 -10.52
C CYS A 80 -0.92 -3.43 -10.96
N TYR A 81 -0.19 -4.50 -11.30
CA TYR A 81 1.09 -4.43 -11.98
C TYR A 81 0.92 -5.04 -13.35
N GLU A 82 1.18 -4.27 -14.39
CA GLU A 82 0.98 -4.68 -15.76
C GLU A 82 2.08 -4.16 -16.69
N THR A 83 2.29 -4.88 -17.79
CA THR A 83 3.22 -4.44 -18.84
C THR A 83 2.56 -3.37 -19.70
N GLU A 84 3.34 -2.73 -20.59
CA GLU A 84 2.83 -1.79 -21.58
C GLU A 84 1.79 -2.42 -22.52
N ASP A 85 1.92 -3.74 -22.77
CA ASP A 85 0.99 -4.51 -23.60
C ASP A 85 -0.19 -5.07 -22.79
N GLU A 86 -0.41 -4.59 -21.57
CA GLU A 86 -1.52 -4.95 -20.68
C GLU A 86 -1.50 -6.40 -20.16
N PHE A 87 -0.35 -7.06 -20.14
CA PHE A 87 -0.20 -8.32 -19.43
C PHE A 87 -0.09 -8.08 -17.94
N VAL A 88 -0.97 -8.69 -17.15
CA VAL A 88 -1.13 -8.45 -15.73
C VAL A 88 -0.36 -9.47 -14.89
N LEU A 89 0.48 -9.00 -13.98
CA LEU A 89 1.15 -9.85 -13.01
C LEU A 89 0.25 -10.15 -11.80
N CYS A 90 -0.35 -9.12 -11.22
CA CYS A 90 -1.29 -9.24 -10.11
C CYS A 90 -2.22 -8.03 -10.07
N THR A 91 -3.41 -8.25 -9.53
CA THR A 91 -4.45 -7.22 -9.45
C THR A 91 -5.18 -7.33 -8.12
N THR A 92 -5.49 -6.18 -7.53
CA THR A 92 -6.37 -6.10 -6.36
C THR A 92 -7.46 -5.06 -6.61
N PHE A 93 -8.59 -5.26 -5.96
CA PHE A 93 -9.75 -4.37 -6.04
C PHE A 93 -10.20 -3.96 -4.65
N GLY A 94 -10.80 -2.79 -4.55
CA GLY A 94 -11.44 -2.34 -3.32
C GLY A 94 -12.45 -1.26 -3.59
N VAL A 95 -13.48 -1.17 -2.77
CA VAL A 95 -14.44 -0.06 -2.81
C VAL A 95 -13.71 1.24 -2.45
N GLU A 96 -12.76 1.15 -1.53
CA GLU A 96 -11.85 2.22 -1.16
C GLU A 96 -10.44 1.94 -1.70
N LEU A 97 -9.74 2.97 -2.14
CA LEU A 97 -8.36 2.84 -2.63
C LEU A 97 -7.43 2.27 -1.55
N VAL A 98 -7.61 2.68 -0.30
CA VAL A 98 -6.85 2.16 0.85
C VAL A 98 -6.94 0.63 0.91
N ASP A 99 -8.12 0.06 0.70
CA ASP A 99 -8.32 -1.39 0.76
C ASP A 99 -7.56 -2.11 -0.34
N ALA A 100 -7.63 -1.59 -1.57
CA ALA A 100 -6.91 -2.17 -2.71
C ALA A 100 -5.39 -2.10 -2.52
N LEU A 101 -4.88 -0.98 -2.00
CA LEU A 101 -3.46 -0.80 -1.73
C LEU A 101 -2.97 -1.74 -0.61
N CYS A 102 -3.72 -1.87 0.47
CA CYS A 102 -3.39 -2.81 1.55
C CYS A 102 -3.35 -4.25 1.05
N SER A 103 -4.30 -4.63 0.21
CA SER A 103 -4.35 -5.96 -0.40
C SER A 103 -3.13 -6.20 -1.28
N MET A 104 -2.73 -5.23 -2.09
CA MET A 104 -1.55 -5.36 -2.95
C MET A 104 -0.27 -5.51 -2.13
N LEU A 105 -0.07 -4.68 -1.10
CA LEU A 105 1.08 -4.78 -0.20
C LEU A 105 1.14 -6.17 0.46
N THR A 106 0.01 -6.68 0.90
CA THR A 106 -0.09 -7.99 1.53
C THR A 106 0.32 -9.11 0.56
N ILE A 107 -0.19 -9.07 -0.66
CA ILE A 107 0.12 -10.06 -1.71
C ILE A 107 1.62 -10.05 -2.02
N LEU A 108 2.18 -8.87 -2.29
CA LEU A 108 3.60 -8.75 -2.65
C LEU A 108 4.52 -9.19 -1.52
N LYS A 109 4.17 -8.88 -0.27
CA LYS A 109 4.96 -9.29 0.89
C LYS A 109 4.94 -10.80 1.08
N ARG A 110 3.77 -11.42 0.93
CA ARG A 110 3.62 -12.88 1.05
C ARG A 110 4.32 -13.63 -0.06
N GLN A 111 4.40 -13.05 -1.25
CA GLN A 111 5.11 -13.64 -2.39
C GLN A 111 6.62 -13.42 -2.33
N GLY A 112 7.11 -12.68 -1.36
CA GLY A 112 8.52 -12.37 -1.24
C GLY A 112 9.03 -11.30 -2.21
N THR A 113 8.15 -10.56 -2.86
CA THR A 113 8.50 -9.47 -3.76
C THR A 113 8.94 -8.22 -2.99
N LEU A 114 8.42 -8.08 -1.79
CA LEU A 114 8.79 -6.99 -0.87
C LEU A 114 9.57 -7.52 0.33
#